data_36700e0d9ed4921850b7ff7c35582c56
#
_entry.id   36700e0d9ed4921850b7ff7c35582c56
#
_cell.length_a   1.000
_cell.length_b   1.000
_cell.length_c   1.000
_cell.angle_alpha   90.00
_cell.angle_beta   90.00
_cell.angle_gamma   90.00
#
_symmetry.space_group_name_H-M   'P 1'
#
loop_
_entity.id
_entity.type
_entity.pdbx_description
1 polymer ?
#
loop_
_entity_poly.entity_id
_entity_poly.type
_entity_poly.pdbx_seq_one_letter_code
_entity_poly.pdbx_strand_id
1 'polypeptide(L)'
;MRFTKALILFLIVFSGFSTIAAQDDEVIKVDSSIVRLNVGVVDAKGRPVTHLNKENFTVYEDGVKQDILSFAPTVTPFSVVMILDMSGSTLGFRETIRQSAFRFVDALAPEDRVAVIEFYDKVNLRNDFTTDRKRIANSIVAANGRGKTQLYKALDVALAKLSNEGKRRKAIIVLTDGVDTSARDIDRNFLEKYKGAEITTALKPETSEILNSILNKSDAKGVTIYPLALPTGDPFKLADPTPMQIAMFAAARNRLQILADRTGGTLNTINRLEEMGRLYAAVAADVRALYTVEYQPTNAKRDGKWREIKIEVSNPELISKTRQGYFAK
;
A
#
# COMPACT_ATOMS: atom_id res chain seq x y z
N MET A 1 98.74 -28.89 26.06
CA MET A 1 97.90 -29.25 24.88
C MET A 1 96.94 -30.35 25.27
N ARG A 2 95.73 -30.02 25.58
CA ARG A 2 94.64 -31.00 25.77
C ARG A 2 93.35 -30.32 25.32
N PHE A 3 92.78 -30.80 24.24
CA PHE A 3 91.48 -30.36 23.69
C PHE A 3 90.36 -31.03 24.46
N THR A 4 89.50 -30.24 25.08
CA THR A 4 88.27 -30.71 25.67
C THR A 4 87.13 -30.37 24.72
N LYS A 5 86.47 -31.41 24.19
CA LYS A 5 85.28 -31.31 23.34
C LYS A 5 84.02 -31.07 24.22
N ALA A 6 83.40 -29.95 24.05
CA ALA A 6 82.12 -29.71 24.67
C ALA A 6 80.97 -30.22 23.76
N LEU A 7 80.14 -31.11 24.30
CA LEU A 7 78.99 -31.70 23.65
C LEU A 7 77.81 -30.80 23.95
N ILE A 8 77.29 -30.10 22.94
CA ILE A 8 76.03 -29.28 23.07
C ILE A 8 74.84 -30.17 22.73
N LEU A 9 74.05 -30.45 23.74
CA LEU A 9 72.77 -31.18 23.62
C LEU A 9 71.66 -30.20 23.16
N PHE A 10 71.17 -30.39 21.92
CA PHE A 10 70.07 -29.57 21.35
C PHE A 10 68.76 -30.20 21.76
N LEU A 11 68.00 -29.52 22.67
CA LEU A 11 66.69 -29.94 23.11
C LEU A 11 65.64 -29.36 22.14
N ILE A 12 65.06 -30.17 21.27
CA ILE A 12 63.98 -29.78 20.37
C ILE A 12 62.69 -29.84 21.17
N VAL A 13 62.15 -28.67 21.51
CA VAL A 13 60.77 -28.52 22.06
C VAL A 13 59.78 -28.57 20.90
N PHE A 14 59.02 -29.66 20.80
CA PHE A 14 57.95 -29.82 19.86
C PHE A 14 56.73 -29.09 20.41
N SER A 15 56.48 -27.82 20.01
CA SER A 15 55.25 -27.09 20.31
C SER A 15 54.17 -27.63 19.40
N GLY A 16 53.27 -28.44 19.95
CA GLY A 16 52.02 -28.84 19.27
C GLY A 16 51.10 -27.65 19.07
N PHE A 17 50.99 -27.16 17.85
CA PHE A 17 49.92 -26.24 17.46
C PHE A 17 48.61 -27.02 17.38
N SER A 18 47.74 -26.88 18.39
CA SER A 18 46.35 -27.28 18.31
C SER A 18 45.62 -26.24 17.46
N THR A 19 45.30 -26.59 16.23
CA THR A 19 44.35 -25.79 15.42
C THR A 19 42.97 -25.94 16.03
N ILE A 20 42.53 -24.89 16.72
CA ILE A 20 41.10 -24.71 17.07
C ILE A 20 40.38 -24.44 15.74
N ALA A 21 39.67 -25.44 15.22
CA ALA A 21 38.72 -25.23 14.16
C ALA A 21 37.65 -24.29 14.71
N ALA A 22 37.65 -23.05 14.27
CA ALA A 22 36.52 -22.16 14.46
C ALA A 22 35.33 -22.80 13.73
N GLN A 23 34.35 -23.27 14.48
CA GLN A 23 33.07 -23.66 13.96
C GLN A 23 32.43 -22.35 13.50
N ASP A 24 32.37 -22.12 12.19
CA ASP A 24 31.54 -21.07 11.60
C ASP A 24 30.10 -21.41 12.00
N ASP A 25 29.59 -20.75 13.02
CA ASP A 25 28.17 -20.67 13.26
C ASP A 25 27.54 -19.95 12.04
N GLU A 26 27.11 -20.74 11.08
CA GLU A 26 26.25 -20.25 10.01
C GLU A 26 25.04 -19.61 10.69
N VAL A 27 25.10 -18.30 10.88
CA VAL A 27 23.93 -17.52 11.30
C VAL A 27 22.90 -17.68 10.17
N ILE A 28 22.03 -18.69 10.32
CA ILE A 28 20.85 -18.84 9.48
C ILE A 28 20.06 -17.55 9.70
N LYS A 29 20.27 -16.57 8.83
CA LYS A 29 19.36 -15.42 8.71
C LYS A 29 18.02 -15.99 8.26
N VAL A 30 17.19 -16.38 9.22
CA VAL A 30 15.79 -16.63 8.99
C VAL A 30 15.19 -15.26 8.64
N ASP A 31 15.21 -14.94 7.36
CA ASP A 31 14.55 -13.78 6.80
C ASP A 31 13.05 -14.10 6.85
N SER A 32 12.46 -13.99 8.05
CA SER A 32 11.07 -14.29 8.31
C SER A 32 10.23 -13.18 7.71
N SER A 33 9.68 -13.42 6.53
CA SER A 33 8.73 -12.51 5.90
C SER A 33 7.43 -12.49 6.70
N ILE A 34 7.25 -11.47 7.54
CA ILE A 34 5.98 -11.24 8.25
C ILE A 34 4.96 -10.69 7.25
N VAL A 35 3.83 -11.35 7.15
CA VAL A 35 2.67 -10.86 6.40
C VAL A 35 1.77 -10.06 7.33
N ARG A 36 1.57 -8.80 6.97
CA ARG A 36 0.68 -7.87 7.70
C ARG A 36 -0.62 -7.69 6.94
N LEU A 37 -1.73 -7.90 7.63
CA LEU A 37 -3.09 -7.72 7.13
C LEU A 37 -3.77 -6.59 7.88
N ASN A 38 -4.40 -5.69 7.13
CA ASN A 38 -5.40 -4.77 7.66
C ASN A 38 -6.78 -5.41 7.42
N VAL A 39 -7.56 -5.55 8.48
CA VAL A 39 -8.83 -6.30 8.47
C VAL A 39 -9.95 -5.41 8.94
N GLY A 40 -10.89 -5.10 8.05
CA GLY A 40 -12.17 -4.51 8.40
C GLY A 40 -13.16 -5.60 8.79
N VAL A 41 -13.97 -5.36 9.82
CA VAL A 41 -15.07 -6.25 10.19
C VAL A 41 -16.34 -5.42 10.30
N VAL A 42 -17.40 -5.90 9.67
CA VAL A 42 -18.72 -5.24 9.70
C VAL A 42 -19.82 -6.23 10.09
N ASP A 43 -20.89 -5.71 10.65
CA ASP A 43 -22.13 -6.48 10.89
C ASP A 43 -22.96 -6.61 9.59
N ALA A 44 -24.06 -7.34 9.66
CA ALA A 44 -24.99 -7.53 8.53
C ALA A 44 -25.60 -6.23 7.99
N LYS A 45 -25.53 -5.12 8.74
CA LYS A 45 -25.96 -3.78 8.32
C LYS A 45 -24.82 -2.93 7.78
N GLY A 46 -23.60 -3.51 7.64
CA GLY A 46 -22.41 -2.80 7.17
C GLY A 46 -21.76 -1.87 8.21
N ARG A 47 -22.15 -1.94 9.47
CA ARG A 47 -21.59 -1.10 10.53
C ARG A 47 -20.28 -1.72 11.04
N PRO A 48 -19.21 -0.92 11.22
CA PRO A 48 -17.94 -1.41 11.74
C PRO A 48 -18.07 -2.03 13.14
N VAL A 49 -17.42 -3.18 13.32
CA VAL A 49 -17.29 -3.87 14.61
C VAL A 49 -15.86 -3.69 15.09
N THR A 50 -15.66 -3.01 16.24
CA THR A 50 -14.36 -2.51 16.69
C THR A 50 -13.89 -3.07 18.04
N HIS A 51 -14.61 -4.02 18.62
CA HIS A 51 -14.37 -4.59 19.96
C HIS A 51 -13.88 -6.05 19.96
N LEU A 52 -13.43 -6.55 18.80
CA LEU A 52 -12.90 -7.90 18.68
C LEU A 52 -11.44 -7.95 19.17
N ASN A 53 -11.03 -9.12 19.66
CA ASN A 53 -9.67 -9.43 20.09
C ASN A 53 -9.02 -10.49 19.18
N LYS A 54 -7.76 -10.84 19.45
CA LYS A 54 -6.98 -11.78 18.63
C LYS A 54 -7.68 -13.14 18.45
N GLU A 55 -8.30 -13.64 19.51
CA GLU A 55 -8.94 -14.95 19.55
C GLU A 55 -10.18 -15.07 18.66
N ASN A 56 -10.73 -13.91 18.24
CA ASN A 56 -11.85 -13.88 17.32
C ASN A 56 -11.44 -14.11 15.86
N PHE A 57 -10.14 -14.12 15.53
CA PHE A 57 -9.65 -14.20 14.15
C PHE A 57 -8.96 -15.53 13.88
N THR A 58 -9.21 -16.09 12.70
CA THR A 58 -8.43 -17.20 12.14
C THR A 58 -7.95 -16.80 10.75
N VAL A 59 -6.65 -16.95 10.49
CA VAL A 59 -6.01 -16.65 9.20
C VAL A 59 -5.71 -17.95 8.48
N TYR A 60 -5.95 -17.96 7.17
CA TYR A 60 -5.55 -19.03 6.28
C TYR A 60 -4.74 -18.45 5.11
N GLU A 61 -3.67 -19.15 4.73
CA GLU A 61 -2.91 -18.92 3.51
C GLU A 61 -2.92 -20.19 2.67
N ASP A 62 -3.37 -20.09 1.41
CA ASP A 62 -3.57 -21.24 0.52
C ASP A 62 -4.38 -22.40 1.19
N GLY A 63 -5.36 -22.04 2.02
CA GLY A 63 -6.19 -22.99 2.79
C GLY A 63 -5.52 -23.54 4.05
N VAL A 64 -4.25 -23.22 4.34
CA VAL A 64 -3.52 -23.66 5.54
C VAL A 64 -3.66 -22.63 6.64
N LYS A 65 -4.12 -23.05 7.82
CA LYS A 65 -4.23 -22.18 9.01
C LYS A 65 -2.86 -21.64 9.41
N GLN A 66 -2.80 -20.34 9.72
CA GLN A 66 -1.59 -19.64 10.14
C GLN A 66 -1.71 -19.17 11.59
N ASP A 67 -0.59 -19.18 12.32
CA ASP A 67 -0.53 -18.64 13.67
C ASP A 67 -0.37 -17.12 13.64
N ILE A 68 -1.29 -16.43 14.35
CA ILE A 68 -1.22 -14.97 14.46
C ILE A 68 -0.10 -14.63 15.47
N LEU A 69 0.95 -13.96 14.97
CA LEU A 69 2.08 -13.51 15.79
C LEU A 69 1.78 -12.23 16.55
N SER A 70 1.16 -11.26 15.86
CA SER A 70 0.87 -9.94 16.40
C SER A 70 -0.54 -9.51 16.02
N PHE A 71 -1.18 -8.79 16.93
CA PHE A 71 -2.52 -8.24 16.73
C PHE A 71 -2.55 -6.81 17.27
N ALA A 72 -3.08 -5.89 16.47
CA ALA A 72 -3.34 -4.53 16.90
C ALA A 72 -4.84 -4.22 16.75
N PRO A 73 -5.50 -3.80 17.85
CA PRO A 73 -6.91 -3.42 17.81
C PRO A 73 -7.12 -2.11 17.05
N THR A 74 -8.39 -1.79 16.79
CA THR A 74 -8.80 -0.61 16.03
C THR A 74 -8.40 0.74 16.65
N VAL A 75 -8.09 0.78 17.94
CA VAL A 75 -7.63 1.98 18.67
C VAL A 75 -6.17 2.36 18.39
N THR A 76 -5.41 1.51 17.69
CA THR A 76 -4.01 1.80 17.36
C THR A 76 -3.91 2.98 16.39
N PRO A 77 -3.09 4.02 16.67
CA PRO A 77 -2.99 5.20 15.83
C PRO A 77 -2.52 4.91 14.40
N PHE A 78 -2.97 5.73 13.45
CA PHE A 78 -2.61 5.66 12.04
C PHE A 78 -1.46 6.57 11.64
N SER A 79 -0.77 6.18 10.57
CA SER A 79 -0.03 7.08 9.69
C SER A 79 -0.68 7.05 8.31
N VAL A 80 -1.23 8.17 7.90
CA VAL A 80 -1.94 8.34 6.63
C VAL A 80 -1.12 9.22 5.70
N VAL A 81 -0.95 8.81 4.45
CA VAL A 81 -0.52 9.72 3.39
C VAL A 81 -1.76 10.15 2.61
N MET A 82 -2.03 11.44 2.61
CA MET A 82 -3.04 12.06 1.77
C MET A 82 -2.38 12.53 0.48
N ILE A 83 -2.84 12.01 -0.65
CA ILE A 83 -2.33 12.35 -1.99
C ILE A 83 -3.38 13.17 -2.71
N LEU A 84 -3.01 14.37 -3.14
CA LEU A 84 -3.89 15.33 -3.81
C LEU A 84 -3.47 15.49 -5.27
N ASP A 85 -4.38 15.15 -6.18
CA ASP A 85 -4.21 15.37 -7.61
C ASP A 85 -4.42 16.85 -7.95
N MET A 86 -3.32 17.51 -8.29
CA MET A 86 -3.30 18.92 -8.71
C MET A 86 -2.99 19.07 -10.19
N SER A 87 -3.28 18.04 -11.01
CA SER A 87 -3.12 18.06 -12.46
C SER A 87 -4.12 18.97 -13.16
N GLY A 88 -4.00 19.10 -14.47
CA GLY A 88 -4.85 19.99 -15.27
C GLY A 88 -6.32 19.60 -15.27
N SER A 89 -6.63 18.29 -15.25
CA SER A 89 -8.02 17.76 -15.24
C SER A 89 -8.79 18.07 -13.96
N THR A 90 -8.08 18.34 -12.83
CA THR A 90 -8.70 18.62 -11.53
C THR A 90 -8.92 20.10 -11.23
N LEU A 91 -8.58 21.00 -12.16
CA LEU A 91 -8.63 22.46 -11.95
C LEU A 91 -9.98 22.95 -11.43
N GLY A 92 -11.08 22.48 -12.00
CA GLY A 92 -12.44 22.87 -11.62
C GLY A 92 -12.93 22.31 -10.27
N PHE A 93 -12.16 21.37 -9.66
CA PHE A 93 -12.55 20.66 -8.44
C PHE A 93 -11.70 21.00 -7.22
N ARG A 94 -10.72 21.88 -7.35
CA ARG A 94 -9.70 22.13 -6.32
C ARG A 94 -10.27 22.56 -4.98
N GLU A 95 -11.22 23.45 -5.00
CA GLU A 95 -11.84 23.89 -3.75
C GLU A 95 -12.56 22.73 -3.07
N THR A 96 -13.30 21.94 -3.84
CA THR A 96 -13.97 20.74 -3.32
C THR A 96 -12.98 19.70 -2.81
N ILE A 97 -11.83 19.51 -3.49
CA ILE A 97 -10.73 18.66 -3.04
C ILE A 97 -10.23 19.12 -1.66
N ARG A 98 -9.95 20.42 -1.50
CA ARG A 98 -9.46 20.99 -0.24
C ARG A 98 -10.47 20.83 0.89
N GLN A 99 -11.73 21.20 0.65
CA GLN A 99 -12.81 21.11 1.64
C GLN A 99 -13.02 19.66 2.11
N SER A 100 -12.94 18.72 1.19
CA SER A 100 -13.07 17.30 1.52
C SER A 100 -11.86 16.77 2.30
N ALA A 101 -10.66 17.20 1.92
CA ALA A 101 -9.44 16.87 2.65
C ALA A 101 -9.48 17.38 4.10
N PHE A 102 -10.01 18.60 4.34
CA PHE A 102 -10.22 19.11 5.69
C PHE A 102 -11.18 18.23 6.50
N ARG A 103 -12.33 17.86 5.94
CA ARG A 103 -13.30 16.99 6.63
C ARG A 103 -12.69 15.63 6.99
N PHE A 104 -11.83 15.08 6.13
CA PHE A 104 -11.12 13.86 6.45
C PHE A 104 -10.18 14.06 7.65
N VAL A 105 -9.38 15.13 7.63
CA VAL A 105 -8.42 15.44 8.71
C VAL A 105 -9.13 15.67 10.04
N ASP A 106 -10.30 16.34 10.00
CA ASP A 106 -11.12 16.60 11.19
C ASP A 106 -11.73 15.31 11.78
N ALA A 107 -11.96 14.28 10.94
CA ALA A 107 -12.49 12.99 11.37
C ALA A 107 -11.43 12.06 12.00
N LEU A 108 -10.14 12.40 11.90
CA LEU A 108 -9.05 11.60 12.46
C LEU A 108 -8.89 11.82 13.98
N ALA A 109 -8.37 10.80 14.67
CA ALA A 109 -8.01 10.90 16.08
C ALA A 109 -6.81 11.87 16.29
N PRO A 110 -6.66 12.49 17.48
CA PRO A 110 -5.55 13.41 17.75
C PRO A 110 -4.16 12.81 17.51
N GLU A 111 -4.00 11.50 17.75
CA GLU A 111 -2.73 10.76 17.64
C GLU A 111 -2.43 10.31 16.21
N ASP A 112 -3.40 10.42 15.29
CA ASP A 112 -3.21 10.06 13.90
C ASP A 112 -2.32 11.08 13.20
N ARG A 113 -1.31 10.57 12.47
CA ARG A 113 -0.34 11.38 11.75
C ARG A 113 -0.68 11.44 10.27
N VAL A 114 -0.54 12.62 9.69
CA VAL A 114 -0.82 12.84 8.28
C VAL A 114 0.39 13.44 7.58
N ALA A 115 0.81 12.83 6.48
CA ALA A 115 1.68 13.44 5.49
C ALA A 115 0.83 13.85 4.29
N VAL A 116 1.12 15.01 3.68
CA VAL A 116 0.42 15.51 2.50
C VAL A 116 1.38 15.52 1.32
N ILE A 117 0.98 14.84 0.25
CA ILE A 117 1.67 14.83 -1.04
C ILE A 117 0.73 15.45 -2.06
N GLU A 118 1.24 16.35 -2.88
CA GLU A 118 0.55 16.78 -4.10
C GLU A 118 1.26 16.22 -5.33
N PHE A 119 0.53 15.98 -6.39
CA PHE A 119 1.12 15.62 -7.67
C PHE A 119 0.45 16.30 -8.86
N TYR A 120 1.28 16.54 -9.87
CA TYR A 120 0.98 17.06 -11.20
C TYR A 120 2.19 16.70 -12.10
N ASP A 121 2.80 17.61 -12.83
CA ASP A 121 4.10 17.38 -13.51
C ASP A 121 5.22 16.98 -12.56
N LYS A 122 5.03 17.25 -11.27
CA LYS A 122 5.95 16.95 -10.17
C LYS A 122 5.22 16.24 -9.04
N VAL A 123 5.97 15.55 -8.19
CA VAL A 123 5.47 14.99 -6.93
C VAL A 123 6.17 15.72 -5.80
N ASN A 124 5.41 16.42 -4.97
CA ASN A 124 5.92 17.24 -3.89
C ASN A 124 5.36 16.78 -2.54
N LEU A 125 6.25 16.56 -1.57
CA LEU A 125 5.87 16.41 -0.17
C LEU A 125 5.60 17.79 0.43
N ARG A 126 4.33 18.09 0.75
CA ARG A 126 3.93 19.38 1.32
C ARG A 126 4.19 19.45 2.82
N ASN A 127 3.95 18.35 3.55
CA ASN A 127 4.44 18.11 4.91
C ASN A 127 4.71 16.63 5.15
N ASP A 128 5.67 16.35 6.00
CA ASP A 128 5.93 15.01 6.52
C ASP A 128 4.95 14.66 7.64
N PHE A 129 4.94 13.41 8.11
CA PHE A 129 4.01 12.94 9.14
C PHE A 129 3.99 13.82 10.38
N THR A 130 2.82 14.36 10.67
CA THR A 130 2.58 15.22 11.83
C THR A 130 1.17 15.05 12.38
N THR A 131 0.98 15.32 13.65
CA THR A 131 -0.33 15.45 14.31
C THR A 131 -0.83 16.90 14.33
N ASP A 132 0.02 17.87 13.94
CA ASP A 132 -0.32 19.29 13.89
C ASP A 132 -1.35 19.58 12.79
N ARG A 133 -2.62 19.66 13.16
CA ARG A 133 -3.76 19.91 12.26
C ARG A 133 -3.64 21.22 11.50
N LYS A 134 -3.07 22.26 12.13
CA LYS A 134 -2.85 23.56 11.48
C LYS A 134 -1.82 23.47 10.37
N ARG A 135 -0.72 22.75 10.61
CA ARG A 135 0.31 22.49 9.59
C ARG A 135 -0.25 21.67 8.42
N ILE A 136 -1.05 20.63 8.70
CA ILE A 136 -1.70 19.81 7.68
C ILE A 136 -2.65 20.68 6.85
N ALA A 137 -3.49 21.50 7.48
CA ALA A 137 -4.42 22.41 6.80
C ALA A 137 -3.68 23.38 5.88
N ASN A 138 -2.59 24.01 6.35
CA ASN A 138 -1.78 24.91 5.54
C ASN A 138 -1.19 24.20 4.31
N SER A 139 -0.79 22.94 4.45
CA SER A 139 -0.26 22.12 3.35
C SER A 139 -1.36 21.81 2.30
N ILE A 140 -2.58 21.54 2.73
CA ILE A 140 -3.73 21.33 1.85
C ILE A 140 -4.07 22.61 1.09
N VAL A 141 -4.11 23.76 1.77
CA VAL A 141 -4.35 25.08 1.13
C VAL A 141 -3.28 25.40 0.09
N ALA A 142 -2.02 25.15 0.42
CA ALA A 142 -0.87 25.44 -0.43
C ALA A 142 -0.73 24.49 -1.62
N ALA A 143 -1.47 23.35 -1.64
CA ALA A 143 -1.43 22.42 -2.74
C ALA A 143 -1.98 23.06 -4.02
N ASN A 144 -1.13 23.12 -5.06
CA ASN A 144 -1.45 23.75 -6.32
C ASN A 144 -0.49 23.27 -7.43
N GLY A 145 -1.01 23.00 -8.61
CA GLY A 145 -0.21 22.51 -9.75
C GLY A 145 -0.97 22.61 -11.07
N ARG A 146 -0.37 22.21 -12.15
CA ARG A 146 -0.97 22.10 -13.49
C ARG A 146 -0.21 21.06 -14.32
N GLY A 147 -0.80 20.65 -15.43
CA GLY A 147 -0.13 19.83 -16.45
C GLY A 147 -0.42 18.35 -16.29
N LYS A 148 0.61 17.52 -16.37
CA LYS A 148 0.53 16.06 -16.44
C LYS A 148 0.06 15.46 -15.10
N THR A 149 -0.23 14.17 -15.12
CA THR A 149 -0.63 13.40 -13.96
C THR A 149 0.41 12.31 -13.67
N GLN A 150 1.03 12.32 -12.48
CA GLN A 150 2.06 11.35 -12.06
C GLN A 150 1.57 10.54 -10.86
N LEU A 151 0.43 9.86 -11.02
CA LEU A 151 -0.24 9.10 -9.95
C LEU A 151 0.66 8.00 -9.36
N TYR A 152 1.21 7.15 -10.22
CA TYR A 152 2.01 6.01 -9.74
C TYR A 152 3.31 6.44 -9.06
N LYS A 153 3.92 7.53 -9.51
CA LYS A 153 5.07 8.11 -8.83
C LYS A 153 4.70 8.68 -7.47
N ALA A 154 3.53 9.31 -7.34
CA ALA A 154 3.04 9.81 -6.06
C ALA A 154 2.76 8.64 -5.07
N LEU A 155 2.16 7.56 -5.56
CA LEU A 155 1.96 6.33 -4.77
C LEU A 155 3.30 5.72 -4.32
N ASP A 156 4.31 5.68 -5.18
CA ASP A 156 5.64 5.16 -4.84
C ASP A 156 6.31 5.98 -3.73
N VAL A 157 6.27 7.31 -3.83
CA VAL A 157 6.78 8.23 -2.80
C VAL A 157 6.03 8.03 -1.48
N ALA A 158 4.71 7.89 -1.52
CA ALA A 158 3.89 7.64 -0.33
C ALA A 158 4.24 6.31 0.36
N LEU A 159 4.41 5.25 -0.42
CA LEU A 159 4.83 3.93 0.09
C LEU A 159 6.24 3.98 0.71
N ALA A 160 7.18 4.71 0.10
CA ALA A 160 8.51 4.93 0.65
C ALA A 160 8.44 5.67 2.00
N LYS A 161 7.60 6.70 2.11
CA LYS A 161 7.38 7.42 3.36
C LYS A 161 6.80 6.54 4.46
N LEU A 162 5.77 5.77 4.15
CA LEU A 162 5.12 4.88 5.12
C LEU A 162 6.02 3.75 5.62
N SER A 163 7.07 3.38 4.88
CA SER A 163 8.00 2.33 5.36
C SER A 163 8.71 2.70 6.65
N ASN A 164 8.88 4.00 6.94
CA ASN A 164 9.56 4.51 8.13
C ASN A 164 8.63 4.66 9.35
N GLU A 165 7.32 4.41 9.21
CA GLU A 165 6.33 4.61 10.28
C GLU A 165 6.18 3.41 11.24
N GLY A 166 7.16 2.52 11.28
CA GLY A 166 7.25 1.43 12.26
C GLY A 166 5.99 0.55 12.32
N LYS A 167 5.49 0.29 13.53
CA LYS A 167 4.34 -0.58 13.78
C LYS A 167 2.97 0.12 13.66
N ARG A 168 2.94 1.42 13.34
CA ARG A 168 1.66 2.14 13.15
C ARG A 168 0.87 1.53 12.00
N ARG A 169 -0.45 1.63 12.05
CA ARG A 169 -1.31 1.25 10.93
C ARG A 169 -1.10 2.24 9.78
N LYS A 170 -1.12 1.76 8.54
CA LYS A 170 -0.67 2.51 7.36
C LYS A 170 -1.75 2.55 6.31
N ALA A 171 -2.09 3.75 5.86
CA ALA A 171 -3.04 3.95 4.77
C ALA A 171 -2.60 5.06 3.81
N ILE A 172 -3.01 4.92 2.56
CA ILE A 172 -2.93 5.97 1.54
C ILE A 172 -4.36 6.32 1.12
N ILE A 173 -4.67 7.61 1.12
CA ILE A 173 -5.89 8.13 0.53
C ILE A 173 -5.49 8.96 -0.66
N VAL A 174 -5.98 8.60 -1.83
CA VAL A 174 -5.64 9.30 -3.07
C VAL A 174 -6.90 9.77 -3.76
N LEU A 175 -6.97 11.08 -4.00
CA LEU A 175 -8.02 11.72 -4.76
C LEU A 175 -7.50 12.00 -6.17
N THR A 176 -8.10 11.37 -7.19
CA THR A 176 -7.63 11.45 -8.58
C THR A 176 -8.73 11.00 -9.55
N ASP A 177 -8.61 11.37 -10.82
CA ASP A 177 -9.39 10.77 -11.91
C ASP A 177 -8.82 9.41 -12.37
N GLY A 178 -7.65 9.03 -11.87
CA GLY A 178 -6.98 7.76 -12.16
C GLY A 178 -6.18 7.72 -13.45
N VAL A 179 -6.22 8.79 -14.26
CA VAL A 179 -5.57 8.82 -15.57
C VAL A 179 -4.11 9.29 -15.45
N ASP A 180 -3.21 8.38 -15.09
CA ASP A 180 -1.76 8.67 -15.13
C ASP A 180 -1.28 8.88 -16.56
N THR A 181 -0.48 9.93 -16.80
CA THR A 181 -0.03 10.30 -18.14
C THR A 181 0.81 9.22 -18.79
N SER A 182 1.75 8.62 -18.04
CA SER A 182 2.64 7.59 -18.60
C SER A 182 1.87 6.30 -18.90
N ALA A 183 0.98 5.89 -17.99
CA ALA A 183 0.14 4.72 -18.22
C ALA A 183 -0.80 4.91 -19.41
N ARG A 184 -1.38 6.10 -19.55
CA ARG A 184 -2.23 6.45 -20.68
C ARG A 184 -1.46 6.41 -22.02
N ASP A 185 -0.23 6.89 -22.05
CA ASP A 185 0.57 6.90 -23.28
C ASP A 185 0.98 5.46 -23.66
N ILE A 186 1.26 4.59 -22.69
CA ILE A 186 1.49 3.15 -22.92
C ILE A 186 0.21 2.50 -23.48
N ASP A 187 -0.93 2.74 -22.85
CA ASP A 187 -2.22 2.21 -23.29
C ASP A 187 -2.57 2.64 -24.72
N ARG A 188 -2.34 3.91 -25.04
CA ARG A 188 -2.57 4.44 -26.40
C ARG A 188 -1.74 3.70 -27.44
N ASN A 189 -0.42 3.62 -27.23
CA ASN A 189 0.50 2.93 -28.15
C ASN A 189 0.13 1.43 -28.32
N PHE A 190 -0.38 0.80 -27.26
CA PHE A 190 -0.87 -0.57 -27.33
C PHE A 190 -2.14 -0.66 -28.18
N LEU A 191 -3.11 0.23 -27.96
CA LEU A 191 -4.41 0.25 -28.64
C LEU A 191 -4.32 0.62 -30.13
N GLU A 192 -3.28 1.30 -30.60
CA GLU A 192 -3.08 1.63 -32.01
C GLU A 192 -3.02 0.41 -32.93
N LYS A 193 -2.76 -0.78 -32.34
CA LYS A 193 -2.71 -2.07 -33.06
C LYS A 193 -4.10 -2.69 -33.29
N TYR A 194 -5.15 -2.16 -32.65
CA TYR A 194 -6.50 -2.72 -32.66
C TYR A 194 -7.44 -1.80 -33.45
N LYS A 195 -8.55 -2.37 -33.95
CA LYS A 195 -9.58 -1.62 -34.71
C LYS A 195 -10.99 -1.99 -34.26
N GLY A 196 -11.90 -1.04 -34.44
CA GLY A 196 -13.33 -1.28 -34.18
C GLY A 196 -13.62 -1.66 -32.71
N ALA A 197 -14.48 -2.64 -32.52
CA ALA A 197 -14.94 -3.07 -31.19
C ALA A 197 -13.84 -3.72 -30.33
N GLU A 198 -12.77 -4.25 -30.92
CA GLU A 198 -11.67 -4.87 -30.20
C GLU A 198 -10.93 -3.89 -29.28
N ILE A 199 -10.90 -2.60 -29.65
CA ILE A 199 -10.24 -1.55 -28.87
C ILE A 199 -10.75 -1.52 -27.42
N THR A 200 -12.06 -1.70 -27.21
CA THR A 200 -12.68 -1.56 -25.88
C THR A 200 -12.37 -2.69 -24.93
N THR A 201 -11.93 -3.84 -25.44
CA THR A 201 -11.63 -5.06 -24.65
C THR A 201 -10.16 -5.44 -24.65
N ALA A 202 -9.31 -4.76 -25.43
CA ALA A 202 -7.91 -5.12 -25.61
C ALA A 202 -7.04 -4.85 -24.37
N LEU A 203 -7.34 -3.80 -23.60
CA LEU A 203 -6.58 -3.46 -22.38
C LEU A 203 -6.94 -4.43 -21.25
N LYS A 204 -5.89 -4.95 -20.61
CA LYS A 204 -5.98 -5.77 -19.40
C LYS A 204 -5.25 -5.06 -18.26
N PRO A 205 -5.97 -4.25 -17.46
CA PRO A 205 -5.36 -3.43 -16.39
C PRO A 205 -4.51 -4.23 -15.41
N GLU A 206 -4.88 -5.48 -15.13
CA GLU A 206 -4.18 -6.40 -14.24
C GLU A 206 -2.78 -6.79 -14.73
N THR A 207 -2.49 -6.65 -16.02
CA THR A 207 -1.14 -6.92 -16.58
C THR A 207 -0.21 -5.72 -16.54
N SER A 208 -0.67 -4.57 -16.06
CA SER A 208 0.11 -3.34 -15.98
C SER A 208 1.30 -3.48 -15.03
N GLU A 209 2.53 -3.41 -15.55
CA GLU A 209 3.76 -3.52 -14.75
C GLU A 209 3.87 -2.43 -13.68
N ILE A 210 3.51 -1.18 -14.04
CA ILE A 210 3.55 -0.06 -13.10
C ILE A 210 2.57 -0.25 -11.95
N LEU A 211 1.35 -0.75 -12.22
CA LEU A 211 0.37 -1.09 -11.21
C LEU A 211 0.89 -2.22 -10.31
N ASN A 212 1.39 -3.30 -10.90
CA ASN A 212 1.89 -4.46 -10.18
C ASN A 212 3.10 -4.12 -9.29
N SER A 213 3.96 -3.19 -9.71
CA SER A 213 5.05 -2.67 -8.87
C SER A 213 4.52 -2.01 -7.60
N ILE A 214 3.50 -1.16 -7.71
CA ILE A 214 2.86 -0.49 -6.56
C ILE A 214 2.19 -1.51 -5.64
N LEU A 215 1.44 -2.46 -6.21
CA LEU A 215 0.78 -3.52 -5.43
C LEU A 215 1.76 -4.33 -4.60
N ASN A 216 2.85 -4.80 -5.22
CA ASN A 216 3.88 -5.57 -4.52
C ASN A 216 4.54 -4.78 -3.37
N LYS A 217 4.79 -3.47 -3.57
CA LYS A 217 5.32 -2.59 -2.53
C LYS A 217 4.29 -2.37 -1.40
N SER A 218 3.01 -2.26 -1.74
CA SER A 218 1.92 -2.12 -0.76
C SER A 218 1.79 -3.39 0.08
N ASP A 219 1.86 -4.56 -0.56
CA ASP A 219 1.81 -5.87 0.09
C ASP A 219 2.95 -6.03 1.11
N ALA A 220 4.19 -5.73 0.69
CA ALA A 220 5.38 -5.84 1.54
C ALA A 220 5.34 -4.90 2.76
N LYS A 221 4.64 -3.77 2.67
CA LYS A 221 4.58 -2.74 3.73
C LYS A 221 3.28 -2.78 4.54
N GLY A 222 2.33 -3.63 4.18
CA GLY A 222 1.00 -3.72 4.83
C GLY A 222 0.23 -2.41 4.74
N VAL A 223 0.25 -1.75 3.56
CA VAL A 223 -0.42 -0.48 3.32
C VAL A 223 -1.73 -0.72 2.60
N THR A 224 -2.82 -0.16 3.14
CA THR A 224 -4.13 -0.12 2.48
C THR A 224 -4.29 1.17 1.67
N ILE A 225 -4.78 1.07 0.44
CA ILE A 225 -5.00 2.21 -0.45
C ILE A 225 -6.50 2.43 -0.66
N TYR A 226 -6.94 3.66 -0.44
CA TYR A 226 -8.31 4.13 -0.63
C TYR A 226 -8.36 5.16 -1.77
N PRO A 227 -8.64 4.74 -3.01
CA PRO A 227 -8.85 5.69 -4.09
C PRO A 227 -10.22 6.35 -3.96
N LEU A 228 -10.23 7.67 -4.14
CA LEU A 228 -11.42 8.50 -4.30
C LEU A 228 -11.43 8.99 -5.75
N ALA A 229 -12.25 8.34 -6.58
CA ALA A 229 -12.23 8.55 -8.00
C ALA A 229 -13.11 9.73 -8.41
N LEU A 230 -12.48 10.77 -8.99
CA LEU A 230 -13.17 11.96 -9.48
C LEU A 230 -14.04 11.66 -10.70
N PRO A 231 -15.10 12.47 -10.92
CA PRO A 231 -16.01 12.32 -12.06
C PRO A 231 -15.34 12.52 -13.43
N THR A 232 -14.24 13.29 -13.48
CA THR A 232 -13.47 13.55 -14.72
C THR A 232 -12.84 12.31 -15.33
N GLY A 233 -12.61 11.25 -14.54
CA GLY A 233 -12.14 9.95 -15.02
C GLY A 233 -13.25 9.00 -15.47
N ASP A 234 -14.49 9.47 -15.63
CA ASP A 234 -15.59 8.64 -16.12
C ASP A 234 -15.76 8.83 -17.64
N PRO A 235 -15.51 7.79 -18.46
CA PRO A 235 -15.63 7.90 -19.91
C PRO A 235 -17.04 8.27 -20.39
N PHE A 236 -18.06 7.90 -19.63
CA PHE A 236 -19.45 8.20 -19.99
C PHE A 236 -19.85 9.67 -19.74
N LYS A 237 -18.98 10.45 -19.11
CA LYS A 237 -19.17 11.90 -18.92
C LYS A 237 -18.49 12.76 -19.98
N LEU A 238 -17.78 12.15 -20.91
CA LEU A 238 -17.20 12.84 -22.06
C LEU A 238 -18.29 13.11 -23.10
N ALA A 239 -18.26 14.28 -23.73
CA ALA A 239 -19.08 14.56 -24.90
C ALA A 239 -18.49 13.82 -26.11
N ASP A 240 -19.19 12.82 -26.64
CA ASP A 240 -18.79 12.03 -27.82
C ASP A 240 -17.39 11.37 -27.70
N PRO A 241 -17.19 10.44 -26.74
CA PRO A 241 -15.90 9.81 -26.54
C PRO A 241 -15.56 8.80 -27.65
N THR A 242 -14.36 8.81 -28.16
CA THR A 242 -13.88 7.78 -29.07
C THR A 242 -13.75 6.42 -28.37
N PRO A 243 -13.82 5.28 -29.10
CA PRO A 243 -13.60 3.95 -28.51
C PRO A 243 -12.27 3.84 -27.74
N MET A 244 -11.20 4.48 -28.24
CA MET A 244 -9.90 4.52 -27.58
C MET A 244 -9.94 5.29 -26.26
N GLN A 245 -10.63 6.41 -26.19
CA GLN A 245 -10.84 7.16 -24.94
C GLN A 245 -11.62 6.34 -23.94
N ILE A 246 -12.73 5.70 -24.35
CA ILE A 246 -13.51 4.81 -23.49
C ILE A 246 -12.61 3.71 -22.89
N ALA A 247 -11.82 3.02 -23.73
CA ALA A 247 -10.94 1.96 -23.28
C ALA A 247 -9.89 2.45 -22.26
N MET A 248 -9.22 3.56 -22.54
CA MET A 248 -8.19 4.13 -21.65
C MET A 248 -8.75 4.59 -20.30
N PHE A 249 -9.90 5.28 -20.29
CA PHE A 249 -10.53 5.73 -19.05
C PHE A 249 -11.09 4.56 -18.24
N ALA A 250 -11.69 3.56 -18.91
CA ALA A 250 -12.12 2.33 -18.26
C ALA A 250 -10.95 1.59 -17.63
N ALA A 251 -9.82 1.46 -18.33
CA ALA A 251 -8.62 0.85 -17.80
C ALA A 251 -8.06 1.61 -16.59
N ALA A 252 -8.03 2.94 -16.63
CA ALA A 252 -7.62 3.77 -15.50
C ALA A 252 -8.51 3.53 -14.27
N ARG A 253 -9.84 3.49 -14.46
CA ARG A 253 -10.81 3.20 -13.38
C ARG A 253 -10.62 1.79 -12.81
N ASN A 254 -10.43 0.79 -13.67
CA ASN A 254 -10.20 -0.58 -13.25
C ASN A 254 -8.88 -0.73 -12.47
N ARG A 255 -7.83 0.01 -12.83
CA ARG A 255 -6.57 0.06 -12.04
C ARG A 255 -6.80 0.63 -10.65
N LEU A 256 -7.64 1.65 -10.47
CA LEU A 256 -8.01 2.14 -9.15
C LEU A 256 -8.80 1.10 -8.35
N GLN A 257 -9.70 0.35 -9.00
CA GLN A 257 -10.42 -0.74 -8.35
C GLN A 257 -9.46 -1.84 -7.89
N ILE A 258 -8.53 -2.25 -8.75
CA ILE A 258 -7.51 -3.26 -8.42
C ILE A 258 -6.61 -2.78 -7.26
N LEU A 259 -6.21 -1.49 -7.23
CA LEU A 259 -5.45 -0.91 -6.11
C LEU A 259 -6.22 -1.05 -4.79
N ALA A 260 -7.52 -0.71 -4.80
CA ALA A 260 -8.35 -0.83 -3.61
C ALA A 260 -8.49 -2.30 -3.16
N ASP A 261 -8.96 -3.17 -4.05
CA ASP A 261 -9.29 -4.56 -3.71
C ASP A 261 -8.07 -5.36 -3.25
N ARG A 262 -6.94 -5.21 -3.97
CA ARG A 262 -5.68 -5.90 -3.65
C ARG A 262 -5.07 -5.46 -2.32
N THR A 263 -5.29 -4.22 -1.90
CA THR A 263 -4.73 -3.70 -0.65
C THR A 263 -5.73 -3.74 0.52
N GLY A 264 -6.95 -4.23 0.30
CA GLY A 264 -8.01 -4.31 1.31
C GLY A 264 -8.74 -2.99 1.56
N GLY A 265 -8.56 -2.00 0.67
CA GLY A 265 -9.29 -0.74 0.70
C GLY A 265 -10.62 -0.79 -0.05
N THR A 266 -11.18 0.39 -0.31
CA THR A 266 -12.42 0.57 -1.06
C THR A 266 -12.25 1.67 -2.08
N LEU A 267 -12.65 1.42 -3.33
CA LEU A 267 -12.78 2.46 -4.34
C LEU A 267 -14.08 3.23 -4.07
N ASN A 268 -13.97 4.51 -3.81
CA ASN A 268 -15.11 5.40 -3.67
C ASN A 268 -15.25 6.25 -4.93
N THR A 269 -16.35 6.06 -5.69
CA THR A 269 -16.65 6.85 -6.87
C THR A 269 -17.43 8.09 -6.47
N ILE A 270 -16.92 9.25 -6.86
CA ILE A 270 -17.57 10.54 -6.62
C ILE A 270 -18.49 10.82 -7.82
N ASN A 271 -19.80 10.71 -7.61
CA ASN A 271 -20.76 11.04 -8.63
C ASN A 271 -21.16 12.52 -8.58
N ARG A 272 -21.24 13.08 -7.39
CA ARG A 272 -21.55 14.48 -7.12
C ARG A 272 -20.52 15.06 -6.17
N LEU A 273 -20.08 16.28 -6.42
CA LEU A 273 -19.05 16.92 -5.62
C LEU A 273 -19.48 17.14 -4.16
N GLU A 274 -20.78 17.35 -3.94
CA GLU A 274 -21.38 17.53 -2.61
C GLU A 274 -21.22 16.28 -1.72
N GLU A 275 -21.05 15.10 -2.33
CA GLU A 275 -20.88 13.83 -1.63
C GLU A 275 -19.45 13.61 -1.11
N MET A 276 -18.46 14.36 -1.65
CA MET A 276 -17.05 14.16 -1.32
C MET A 276 -16.79 14.20 0.18
N GLY A 277 -17.35 15.17 0.90
CA GLY A 277 -17.15 15.28 2.34
C GLY A 277 -17.65 14.06 3.11
N ARG A 278 -18.79 13.49 2.70
CA ARG A 278 -19.34 12.26 3.30
C ARG A 278 -18.46 11.05 2.99
N LEU A 279 -17.97 10.93 1.76
CA LEU A 279 -17.10 9.84 1.35
C LEU A 279 -15.76 9.87 2.10
N TYR A 280 -15.16 11.04 2.29
CA TYR A 280 -13.95 11.17 3.11
C TYR A 280 -14.19 10.80 4.57
N ALA A 281 -15.32 11.22 5.16
CA ALA A 281 -15.68 10.82 6.52
C ALA A 281 -15.89 9.29 6.61
N ALA A 282 -16.50 8.67 5.61
CA ALA A 282 -16.65 7.21 5.54
C ALA A 282 -15.30 6.51 5.45
N VAL A 283 -14.37 6.99 4.58
CA VAL A 283 -13.01 6.44 4.50
C VAL A 283 -12.27 6.61 5.82
N ALA A 284 -12.40 7.75 6.51
CA ALA A 284 -11.80 7.93 7.83
C ALA A 284 -12.34 6.93 8.86
N ALA A 285 -13.66 6.67 8.82
CA ALA A 285 -14.30 5.66 9.67
C ALA A 285 -13.79 4.25 9.34
N ASP A 286 -13.71 3.88 8.05
CA ASP A 286 -13.18 2.59 7.60
C ASP A 286 -11.72 2.41 8.05
N VAL A 287 -10.86 3.39 7.81
CA VAL A 287 -9.45 3.37 8.23
C VAL A 287 -9.35 3.16 9.74
N ARG A 288 -10.20 3.81 10.54
CA ARG A 288 -10.19 3.68 12.00
C ARG A 288 -10.75 2.34 12.50
N ALA A 289 -11.60 1.68 11.72
CA ALA A 289 -12.22 0.41 12.07
C ALA A 289 -11.35 -0.82 11.72
N LEU A 290 -10.15 -0.63 11.14
CA LEU A 290 -9.28 -1.74 10.76
C LEU A 290 -8.55 -2.31 11.97
N TYR A 291 -8.54 -3.64 12.08
CA TYR A 291 -7.57 -4.38 12.88
C TYR A 291 -6.28 -4.59 12.07
N THR A 292 -5.16 -4.78 12.74
CA THR A 292 -3.94 -5.27 12.10
C THR A 292 -3.61 -6.65 12.63
N VAL A 293 -3.49 -7.62 11.74
CA VAL A 293 -3.13 -9.01 12.05
C VAL A 293 -1.81 -9.32 11.35
N GLU A 294 -0.84 -9.85 12.08
CA GLU A 294 0.45 -10.26 11.51
C GLU A 294 0.66 -11.75 11.74
N TYR A 295 1.11 -12.45 10.70
CA TYR A 295 1.51 -13.84 10.79
C TYR A 295 2.80 -14.10 10.01
N GLN A 296 3.49 -15.18 10.34
CA GLN A 296 4.61 -15.69 9.56
C GLN A 296 4.11 -16.85 8.71
N PRO A 297 4.23 -16.79 7.38
CA PRO A 297 3.81 -17.88 6.51
C PRO A 297 4.51 -19.20 6.86
N THR A 298 3.75 -20.27 7.00
CA THR A 298 4.30 -21.64 7.11
C THR A 298 4.99 -22.06 5.81
N ASN A 299 4.52 -21.53 4.67
CA ASN A 299 5.18 -21.70 3.38
C ASN A 299 6.20 -20.56 3.15
N ALA A 300 7.45 -20.77 3.54
CA ALA A 300 8.52 -19.79 3.41
C ALA A 300 9.08 -19.63 1.98
N LYS A 301 8.56 -20.36 0.96
CA LYS A 301 9.08 -20.30 -0.41
C LYS A 301 8.80 -18.96 -1.06
N ARG A 302 9.86 -18.30 -1.54
CA ARG A 302 9.81 -17.06 -2.34
C ARG A 302 9.87 -17.40 -3.82
N ASP A 303 8.82 -18.05 -4.33
CA ASP A 303 8.73 -18.60 -5.68
C ASP A 303 8.00 -17.70 -6.68
N GLY A 304 7.65 -16.50 -6.26
CA GLY A 304 6.90 -15.54 -7.07
C GLY A 304 5.44 -15.92 -7.32
N LYS A 305 4.93 -16.99 -6.70
CA LYS A 305 3.56 -17.43 -6.87
C LYS A 305 2.60 -16.63 -6.00
N TRP A 306 1.36 -16.60 -6.41
CA TRP A 306 0.27 -16.04 -5.62
C TRP A 306 0.03 -16.87 -4.37
N ARG A 307 -0.20 -16.20 -3.24
CA ARG A 307 -0.66 -16.78 -1.97
C ARG A 307 -2.03 -16.20 -1.69
N GLU A 308 -3.04 -17.05 -1.65
CA GLU A 308 -4.39 -16.65 -1.32
C GLU A 308 -4.52 -16.47 0.20
N ILE A 309 -5.15 -15.37 0.63
CA ILE A 309 -5.42 -15.09 2.04
C ILE A 309 -6.93 -15.13 2.29
N LYS A 310 -7.32 -15.90 3.30
CA LYS A 310 -8.67 -15.87 3.86
C LYS A 310 -8.58 -15.57 5.35
N ILE A 311 -9.44 -14.69 5.82
CA ILE A 311 -9.58 -14.42 7.25
C ILE A 311 -11.02 -14.72 7.68
N GLU A 312 -11.17 -15.43 8.77
CA GLU A 312 -12.46 -15.78 9.35
C GLU A 312 -12.60 -15.15 10.73
N VAL A 313 -13.82 -14.77 11.08
CA VAL A 313 -14.16 -14.24 12.41
C VAL A 313 -15.06 -15.26 13.11
N SER A 314 -14.87 -15.46 14.41
CA SER A 314 -15.57 -16.47 15.21
C SER A 314 -17.10 -16.35 15.17
N ASN A 315 -17.63 -15.13 15.01
CA ASN A 315 -19.06 -14.91 14.79
C ASN A 315 -19.38 -14.93 13.28
N PRO A 316 -20.14 -15.94 12.78
CA PRO A 316 -20.45 -16.08 11.34
C PRO A 316 -21.39 -14.99 10.79
N GLU A 317 -22.05 -14.20 11.64
CA GLU A 317 -22.88 -13.07 11.21
C GLU A 317 -22.03 -11.84 10.84
N LEU A 318 -20.73 -11.86 11.15
CA LEU A 318 -19.82 -10.78 10.84
C LEU A 318 -19.11 -11.06 9.51
N ILE A 319 -18.91 -9.99 8.74
CA ILE A 319 -18.21 -10.04 7.46
C ILE A 319 -16.85 -9.40 7.63
N SER A 320 -15.79 -10.18 7.39
CA SER A 320 -14.42 -9.68 7.38
C SER A 320 -13.97 -9.33 5.96
N LYS A 321 -13.24 -8.22 5.84
CA LYS A 321 -12.62 -7.76 4.59
C LYS A 321 -11.13 -7.50 4.81
N THR A 322 -10.29 -8.09 3.98
CA THR A 322 -8.86 -7.85 3.92
C THR A 322 -8.37 -8.01 2.48
N ARG A 323 -7.08 -7.83 2.21
CA ARG A 323 -6.52 -8.16 0.90
C ARG A 323 -6.68 -9.66 0.60
N GLN A 324 -6.90 -9.98 -0.67
CA GLN A 324 -7.17 -11.36 -1.11
C GLN A 324 -5.91 -12.24 -1.17
N GLY A 325 -4.72 -11.65 -1.14
CA GLY A 325 -3.48 -12.38 -1.23
C GLY A 325 -2.29 -11.48 -1.58
N TYR A 326 -1.15 -12.12 -1.88
CA TYR A 326 0.09 -11.45 -2.30
C TYR A 326 0.95 -12.41 -3.16
N PHE A 327 1.94 -11.85 -3.88
CA PHE A 327 2.96 -12.66 -4.55
C PHE A 327 4.16 -12.87 -3.63
N ALA A 328 4.53 -14.13 -3.38
CA ALA A 328 5.66 -14.52 -2.52
C ALA A 328 7.01 -14.22 -3.23
N LYS A 329 7.59 -13.05 -2.96
CA LYS A 329 8.84 -12.54 -3.56
C LYS A 329 9.94 -12.37 -2.54
#